data_f44e7a3ed61b5887713c406d9b81fa08
#
_entry.id   f44e7a3ed61b5887713c406d9b81fa08
#
_cell.length_a   1.000
_cell.length_b   1.000
_cell.length_c   1.000
_cell.angle_alpha   90.00
_cell.angle_beta   90.00
_cell.angle_gamma   90.00
#
_symmetry.space_group_name_H-M   'P 1'
#
loop_
_entity.id
_entity.type
_entity.pdbx_description
1 polymer ?
#
loop_
_entity_poly.entity_id
_entity_poly.type
_entity_poly.pdbx_seq_one_letter_code
_entity_poly.pdbx_strand_id
1 'polypeptide(L)'
;MDRITILLADDHVLVREGTRQLLENEKDMAVVAEAGDGEEAVRLTTELHPDVVIMDIAMPKLNGIEATKRIKAIHPDSAVLVLSAYDDDQYVFALLEAGAAGYLLKDVPSDELVEAIRAVHAGESILHPAIARKVINRFASPRARAPTEAELDRLSEREMEVLKLAAKGMTNMEIAKELVLSVRTVQGHLSNIFSKMHVGSRTEAVIQALSRGWFTLEDIR
;
A
#
# COMPACT_ATOMS: atom_id res chain seq x y z
N MET A 1 21.71 14.95 -19.52
CA MET A 1 20.30 14.59 -19.30
C MET A 1 20.09 14.67 -17.80
N ASP A 2 19.10 15.40 -17.37
CA ASP A 2 18.78 15.46 -15.94
C ASP A 2 18.27 14.07 -15.53
N ARG A 3 18.65 13.62 -14.34
CA ARG A 3 18.22 12.33 -13.80
C ARG A 3 16.82 12.46 -13.26
N ILE A 4 16.02 11.40 -13.38
CA ILE A 4 14.75 11.29 -12.69
C ILE A 4 15.00 11.27 -11.19
N THR A 5 14.51 12.28 -10.48
CA THR A 5 14.66 12.39 -9.02
C THR A 5 13.55 11.61 -8.34
N ILE A 6 13.93 10.73 -7.39
CA ILE A 6 13.02 9.76 -6.79
C ILE A 6 13.05 9.91 -5.27
N LEU A 7 11.86 9.97 -4.65
CA LEU A 7 11.66 9.79 -3.22
C LEU A 7 11.15 8.36 -2.97
N LEU A 8 11.76 7.63 -2.04
CA LEU A 8 11.30 6.32 -1.59
C LEU A 8 10.57 6.46 -0.24
N ALA A 9 9.29 6.08 -0.20
CA ALA A 9 8.49 6.07 1.02
C ALA A 9 8.01 4.64 1.32
N ASP A 10 8.63 3.99 2.31
CA ASP A 10 8.32 2.63 2.76
C ASP A 10 8.80 2.49 4.22
N ASP A 11 8.02 1.93 5.12
CA ASP A 11 8.41 1.75 6.53
C ASP A 11 9.38 0.57 6.73
N HIS A 12 9.51 -0.31 5.73
CA HIS A 12 10.42 -1.45 5.76
C HIS A 12 11.83 -1.06 5.27
N VAL A 13 12.77 -0.88 6.20
CA VAL A 13 14.16 -0.46 5.92
C VAL A 13 14.82 -1.31 4.83
N LEU A 14 14.72 -2.64 4.92
CA LEU A 14 15.33 -3.56 3.93
C LEU A 14 14.75 -3.41 2.52
N VAL A 15 13.45 -3.16 2.39
CA VAL A 15 12.80 -2.93 1.10
C VAL A 15 13.29 -1.61 0.52
N ARG A 16 13.35 -0.57 1.34
CA ARG A 16 13.80 0.77 0.98
C ARG A 16 15.26 0.77 0.51
N GLU A 17 16.15 0.15 1.30
CA GLU A 17 17.58 0.00 0.93
C GLU A 17 17.76 -0.81 -0.35
N GLY A 18 17.03 -1.93 -0.50
CA GLY A 18 17.10 -2.77 -1.71
C GLY A 18 16.59 -2.04 -2.95
N THR A 19 15.50 -1.31 -2.84
CA THR A 19 14.94 -0.49 -3.93
C THR A 19 15.90 0.64 -4.29
N ARG A 20 16.50 1.30 -3.30
CA ARG A 20 17.51 2.33 -3.52
C ARG A 20 18.69 1.79 -4.32
N GLN A 21 19.30 0.68 -3.87
CA GLN A 21 20.43 0.06 -4.56
C GLN A 21 20.10 -0.31 -6.01
N LEU A 22 18.87 -0.81 -6.24
CA LEU A 22 18.40 -1.11 -7.58
C LEU A 22 18.39 0.13 -8.46
N LEU A 23 17.77 1.21 -7.99
CA LEU A 23 17.58 2.43 -8.76
C LEU A 23 18.89 3.21 -8.97
N GLU A 24 19.80 3.19 -8.00
CA GLU A 24 21.12 3.83 -8.12
C GLU A 24 22.03 3.15 -9.18
N ASN A 25 21.73 1.92 -9.61
CA ASN A 25 22.41 1.28 -10.73
C ASN A 25 21.97 1.85 -12.09
N GLU A 26 20.81 2.52 -12.15
CA GLU A 26 20.32 3.16 -13.37
C GLU A 26 20.96 4.55 -13.53
N LYS A 27 21.53 4.80 -14.72
CA LYS A 27 22.28 6.06 -14.98
C LYS A 27 21.38 7.30 -15.04
N ASP A 28 20.12 7.08 -15.36
CA ASP A 28 19.08 8.09 -15.56
C ASP A 28 18.23 8.33 -14.31
N MET A 29 18.53 7.69 -13.19
CA MET A 29 17.77 7.81 -11.94
C MET A 29 18.65 8.29 -10.78
N ALA A 30 18.03 8.94 -9.79
CA ALA A 30 18.66 9.36 -8.56
C ALA A 30 17.68 9.33 -7.39
N VAL A 31 17.95 8.54 -6.37
CA VAL A 31 17.18 8.57 -5.12
C VAL A 31 17.64 9.77 -4.30
N VAL A 32 16.79 10.80 -4.22
CA VAL A 32 17.12 12.07 -3.54
C VAL A 32 16.74 12.06 -2.06
N ALA A 33 15.80 11.21 -1.65
CA ALA A 33 15.43 11.05 -0.25
C ALA A 33 14.73 9.72 0.02
N GLU A 34 14.67 9.37 1.30
CA GLU A 34 13.95 8.22 1.84
C GLU A 34 13.06 8.68 2.99
N ALA A 35 11.84 8.12 3.07
CA ALA A 35 10.88 8.35 4.13
C ALA A 35 10.44 7.03 4.76
N GLY A 36 10.37 6.98 6.08
CA GLY A 36 9.87 5.82 6.83
C GLY A 36 8.39 5.90 7.19
N ASP A 37 7.74 7.02 6.88
CA ASP A 37 6.31 7.24 7.12
C ASP A 37 5.73 8.28 6.14
N GLY A 38 4.39 8.35 6.09
CA GLY A 38 3.71 9.23 5.15
C GLY A 38 3.84 10.72 5.46
N GLU A 39 4.00 11.13 6.73
CA GLU A 39 4.22 12.54 7.08
C GLU A 39 5.60 13.00 6.59
N GLU A 40 6.61 12.17 6.78
CA GLU A 40 7.95 12.41 6.26
C GLU A 40 7.97 12.45 4.73
N ALA A 41 7.23 11.55 4.06
CA ALA A 41 7.11 11.55 2.60
C ALA A 41 6.51 12.87 2.08
N VAL A 42 5.44 13.38 2.69
CA VAL A 42 4.83 14.66 2.33
C VAL A 42 5.80 15.81 2.54
N ARG A 43 6.48 15.85 3.70
CA ARG A 43 7.46 16.90 4.03
C ARG A 43 8.62 16.92 3.02
N LEU A 44 9.24 15.75 2.77
CA LEU A 44 10.37 15.66 1.84
C LEU A 44 9.97 15.96 0.39
N THR A 45 8.77 15.57 -0.04
CA THR A 45 8.24 15.95 -1.35
C THR A 45 8.13 17.47 -1.47
N THR A 46 7.66 18.14 -0.41
CA THR A 46 7.54 19.61 -0.36
C THR A 46 8.89 20.32 -0.40
N GLU A 47 9.91 19.74 0.21
CA GLU A 47 11.25 20.32 0.28
C GLU A 47 12.08 20.09 -0.99
N LEU A 48 11.96 18.91 -1.61
CA LEU A 48 12.87 18.44 -2.65
C LEU A 48 12.25 18.40 -4.05
N HIS A 49 10.92 18.48 -4.17
CA HIS A 49 10.18 18.44 -5.43
C HIS A 49 10.62 17.27 -6.34
N PRO A 50 10.58 16.01 -5.86
CA PRO A 50 11.00 14.87 -6.67
C PRO A 50 10.08 14.68 -7.87
N ASP A 51 10.62 14.18 -9.00
CA ASP A 51 9.84 13.85 -10.18
C ASP A 51 8.89 12.68 -9.91
N VAL A 52 9.38 11.68 -9.16
CA VAL A 52 8.61 10.47 -8.83
C VAL A 52 8.69 10.18 -7.33
N VAL A 53 7.55 9.85 -6.73
CA VAL A 53 7.47 9.33 -5.36
C VAL A 53 7.04 7.87 -5.42
N ILE A 54 7.91 6.94 -5.00
CA ILE A 54 7.54 5.55 -4.80
C ILE A 54 6.92 5.43 -3.41
N MET A 55 5.66 5.02 -3.34
CA MET A 55 4.84 5.10 -2.13
C MET A 55 4.35 3.72 -1.70
N ASP A 56 4.71 3.28 -0.51
CA ASP A 56 4.00 2.17 0.12
C ASP A 56 2.67 2.62 0.73
N ILE A 57 1.73 1.70 0.87
CA ILE A 57 0.40 1.98 1.44
C ILE A 57 0.45 1.97 2.97
N ALA A 58 1.02 0.91 3.53
CA ALA A 58 0.95 0.62 4.95
C ALA A 58 2.13 1.24 5.71
N MET A 59 2.06 2.52 5.96
CA MET A 59 3.07 3.25 6.73
C MET A 59 2.49 3.81 8.03
N PRO A 60 3.32 3.96 9.10
CA PRO A 60 2.91 4.58 10.36
C PRO A 60 2.64 6.07 10.20
N LYS A 61 2.00 6.68 11.20
CA LYS A 61 1.58 8.08 11.32
C LYS A 61 0.59 8.52 10.23
N LEU A 62 0.98 8.47 8.97
CA LEU A 62 0.15 8.78 7.82
C LEU A 62 0.31 7.68 6.78
N ASN A 63 -0.80 7.04 6.39
CA ASN A 63 -0.79 5.99 5.38
C ASN A 63 -0.54 6.56 3.97
N GLY A 64 -0.15 5.68 3.02
CA GLY A 64 0.20 6.09 1.66
C GLY A 64 -0.95 6.70 0.86
N ILE A 65 -2.21 6.38 1.17
CA ILE A 65 -3.38 6.97 0.50
C ILE A 65 -3.48 8.45 0.85
N GLU A 66 -3.46 8.75 2.15
CA GLU A 66 -3.57 10.12 2.63
C GLU A 66 -2.32 10.95 2.29
N ALA A 67 -1.13 10.31 2.33
CA ALA A 67 0.11 10.92 1.86
C ALA A 67 0.00 11.29 0.37
N THR A 68 -0.50 10.39 -0.48
CA THR A 68 -0.71 10.64 -1.91
C THR A 68 -1.67 11.81 -2.13
N LYS A 69 -2.82 11.85 -1.44
CA LYS A 69 -3.77 12.98 -1.52
C LYS A 69 -3.08 14.32 -1.19
N ARG A 70 -2.31 14.38 -0.10
CA ARG A 70 -1.61 15.59 0.31
C ARG A 70 -0.52 16.00 -0.68
N ILE A 71 0.27 15.04 -1.16
CA ILE A 71 1.30 15.28 -2.18
C ILE A 71 0.66 15.86 -3.44
N LYS A 72 -0.39 15.22 -3.97
CA LYS A 72 -1.06 15.67 -5.20
C LYS A 72 -1.76 17.02 -5.06
N ALA A 73 -2.20 17.37 -3.85
CA ALA A 73 -2.79 18.69 -3.57
C ALA A 73 -1.74 19.82 -3.56
N ILE A 74 -0.51 19.53 -3.10
CA ILE A 74 0.56 20.54 -2.94
C ILE A 74 1.50 20.52 -4.15
N HIS A 75 1.84 19.35 -4.66
CA HIS A 75 2.78 19.11 -5.76
C HIS A 75 2.15 18.18 -6.81
N PRO A 76 1.22 18.70 -7.65
CA PRO A 76 0.53 17.90 -8.67
C PRO A 76 1.48 17.31 -9.72
N ASP A 77 2.64 17.94 -9.94
CA ASP A 77 3.63 17.51 -10.93
C ASP A 77 4.44 16.27 -10.48
N SER A 78 4.62 16.04 -9.18
CA SER A 78 5.26 14.83 -8.69
C SER A 78 4.38 13.62 -8.99
N ALA A 79 4.88 12.67 -9.79
CA ALA A 79 4.18 11.43 -10.09
C ALA A 79 4.27 10.48 -8.90
N VAL A 80 3.13 10.00 -8.39
CA VAL A 80 3.12 9.00 -7.31
C VAL A 80 2.92 7.61 -7.90
N LEU A 81 3.95 6.78 -7.81
CA LEU A 81 3.92 5.35 -8.17
C LEU A 81 3.78 4.52 -6.90
N VAL A 82 2.64 3.85 -6.75
CA VAL A 82 2.40 2.97 -5.61
C VAL A 82 3.12 1.65 -5.81
N LEU A 83 3.89 1.23 -4.80
CA LEU A 83 4.56 -0.06 -4.75
C LEU A 83 4.14 -0.79 -3.47
N SER A 84 3.23 -1.74 -3.57
CA SER A 84 2.59 -2.36 -2.40
C SER A 84 2.59 -3.88 -2.43
N ALA A 85 2.56 -4.49 -1.25
CA ALA A 85 2.33 -5.93 -1.11
C ALA A 85 0.85 -6.32 -1.25
N TYR A 86 -0.04 -5.33 -1.40
CA TYR A 86 -1.49 -5.52 -1.39
C TYR A 86 -2.08 -5.34 -2.77
N ASP A 87 -3.11 -6.14 -3.06
CA ASP A 87 -3.92 -6.01 -4.26
C ASP A 87 -5.41 -5.80 -3.93
N ASP A 88 -5.71 -5.40 -2.70
CA ASP A 88 -7.08 -5.24 -2.21
C ASP A 88 -7.78 -4.08 -2.91
N ASP A 89 -9.01 -4.32 -3.41
CA ASP A 89 -9.78 -3.38 -4.23
C ASP A 89 -9.95 -2.01 -3.56
N GLN A 90 -10.18 -1.98 -2.25
CA GLN A 90 -10.39 -0.76 -1.50
C GLN A 90 -9.18 0.19 -1.59
N TYR A 91 -7.96 -0.35 -1.45
CA TYR A 91 -6.72 0.44 -1.53
C TYR A 91 -6.45 0.91 -2.95
N VAL A 92 -6.63 0.01 -3.93
CA VAL A 92 -6.40 0.33 -5.34
C VAL A 92 -7.23 1.54 -5.76
N PHE A 93 -8.55 1.49 -5.50
CA PHE A 93 -9.43 2.58 -5.92
C PHE A 93 -9.18 3.87 -5.16
N ALA A 94 -8.97 3.80 -3.84
CA ALA A 94 -8.68 4.97 -3.05
C ALA A 94 -7.38 5.68 -3.50
N LEU A 95 -6.35 4.93 -3.91
CA LEU A 95 -5.10 5.48 -4.40
C LEU A 95 -5.23 6.09 -5.79
N LEU A 96 -5.98 5.46 -6.69
CA LEU A 96 -6.26 6.03 -8.01
C LEU A 96 -7.09 7.32 -7.88
N GLU A 97 -8.08 7.36 -6.99
CA GLU A 97 -8.86 8.55 -6.67
C GLU A 97 -8.01 9.65 -6.00
N ALA A 98 -7.01 9.26 -5.22
CA ALA A 98 -6.03 10.18 -4.64
C ALA A 98 -5.07 10.77 -5.67
N GLY A 99 -5.09 10.29 -6.93
CA GLY A 99 -4.27 10.79 -8.03
C GLY A 99 -2.94 10.07 -8.20
N ALA A 100 -2.82 8.81 -7.75
CA ALA A 100 -1.65 7.99 -8.06
C ALA A 100 -1.51 7.80 -9.57
N ALA A 101 -0.29 7.98 -10.10
CA ALA A 101 0.02 7.80 -11.51
C ALA A 101 0.16 6.33 -11.90
N GLY A 102 0.48 5.46 -10.92
CA GLY A 102 0.60 4.04 -11.18
C GLY A 102 0.48 3.19 -9.92
N TYR A 103 0.27 1.88 -10.13
CA TYR A 103 0.16 0.89 -9.07
C TYR A 103 0.85 -0.40 -9.45
N LEU A 104 1.87 -0.78 -8.70
CA LEU A 104 2.60 -2.02 -8.84
C LEU A 104 2.55 -2.84 -7.54
N LEU A 105 2.70 -4.16 -7.69
CA LEU A 105 2.89 -5.06 -6.56
C LEU A 105 4.38 -5.21 -6.24
N LYS A 106 4.72 -5.42 -4.96
CA LYS A 106 6.14 -5.59 -4.51
C LYS A 106 6.81 -6.89 -5.01
N ASP A 107 6.07 -7.74 -5.72
CA ASP A 107 6.60 -8.97 -6.33
C ASP A 107 6.93 -8.81 -7.82
N VAL A 108 6.76 -7.60 -8.39
CA VAL A 108 7.18 -7.35 -9.78
C VAL A 108 8.70 -7.49 -9.94
N PRO A 109 9.17 -7.95 -11.12
CA PRO A 109 10.58 -7.91 -11.47
C PRO A 109 11.16 -6.49 -11.38
N SER A 110 12.45 -6.41 -11.08
CA SER A 110 13.14 -5.14 -10.90
C SER A 110 13.15 -4.26 -12.15
N ASP A 111 13.27 -4.86 -13.32
CA ASP A 111 13.20 -4.19 -14.62
C ASP A 111 11.81 -3.57 -14.88
N GLU A 112 10.74 -4.24 -14.50
CA GLU A 112 9.38 -3.68 -14.59
C GLU A 112 9.20 -2.44 -13.70
N LEU A 113 9.78 -2.44 -12.49
CA LEU A 113 9.76 -1.25 -11.62
C LEU A 113 10.50 -0.08 -12.26
N VAL A 114 11.68 -0.33 -12.81
CA VAL A 114 12.49 0.70 -13.49
C VAL A 114 11.74 1.28 -14.69
N GLU A 115 11.12 0.43 -15.51
CA GLU A 115 10.32 0.85 -16.67
C GLU A 115 9.08 1.64 -16.25
N ALA A 116 8.41 1.23 -15.17
CA ALA A 116 7.26 1.94 -14.64
C ALA A 116 7.63 3.35 -14.15
N ILE A 117 8.79 3.52 -13.51
CA ILE A 117 9.29 4.84 -13.08
C ILE A 117 9.49 5.75 -14.29
N ARG A 118 10.11 5.24 -15.36
CA ARG A 118 10.30 6.00 -16.61
C ARG A 118 8.96 6.42 -17.23
N ALA A 119 8.03 5.49 -17.25
CA ALA A 119 6.70 5.73 -17.83
C ALA A 119 5.89 6.77 -17.05
N VAL A 120 5.83 6.67 -15.70
CA VAL A 120 5.10 7.67 -14.89
C VAL A 120 5.79 9.03 -14.92
N HIS A 121 7.11 9.09 -15.01
CA HIS A 121 7.85 10.34 -15.24
C HIS A 121 7.51 10.96 -16.60
N ALA A 122 7.28 10.14 -17.64
CA ALA A 122 6.84 10.60 -18.95
C ALA A 122 5.35 11.00 -19.00
N GLY A 123 4.62 10.89 -17.87
CA GLY A 123 3.19 11.22 -17.77
C GLY A 123 2.25 10.08 -18.16
N GLU A 124 2.76 8.85 -18.31
CA GLU A 124 1.95 7.67 -18.57
C GLU A 124 1.36 7.11 -17.25
N SER A 125 0.26 6.37 -17.36
CA SER A 125 -0.33 5.66 -16.22
C SER A 125 -0.02 4.17 -16.29
N ILE A 126 0.55 3.62 -15.24
CA ILE A 126 0.96 2.21 -15.16
C ILE A 126 0.14 1.48 -14.11
N LEU A 127 -0.50 0.41 -14.53
CA LEU A 127 -1.23 -0.50 -13.64
C LEU A 127 -0.75 -1.93 -13.86
N HIS A 128 -0.39 -2.60 -12.77
CA HIS A 128 -0.16 -4.05 -12.81
C HIS A 128 -1.39 -4.76 -13.42
N PRO A 129 -1.24 -5.80 -14.26
CA PRO A 129 -2.36 -6.46 -14.96
C PRO A 129 -3.50 -6.93 -14.03
N ALA A 130 -3.17 -7.42 -12.83
CA ALA A 130 -4.16 -7.79 -11.83
C ALA A 130 -5.01 -6.59 -11.36
N ILE A 131 -4.37 -5.43 -11.18
CA ILE A 131 -5.02 -4.18 -10.78
C ILE A 131 -5.86 -3.60 -11.92
N ALA A 132 -5.36 -3.62 -13.15
CA ALA A 132 -6.11 -3.17 -14.33
C ALA A 132 -7.43 -3.94 -14.51
N ARG A 133 -7.42 -5.27 -14.28
CA ARG A 133 -8.64 -6.10 -14.31
C ARG A 133 -9.66 -5.67 -13.27
N LYS A 134 -9.22 -5.35 -12.05
CA LYS A 134 -10.09 -4.88 -10.95
C LYS A 134 -10.73 -3.54 -11.32
N VAL A 135 -9.95 -2.62 -11.85
CA VAL A 135 -10.45 -1.32 -12.32
C VAL A 135 -11.51 -1.50 -13.41
N ILE A 136 -11.24 -2.31 -14.44
CA ILE A 136 -12.20 -2.60 -15.51
C ILE A 136 -13.48 -3.23 -14.96
N ASN A 137 -13.38 -4.23 -14.08
CA ASN A 137 -14.54 -4.90 -13.50
C ASN A 137 -15.42 -3.95 -12.68
N ARG A 138 -14.82 -3.01 -11.96
CA ARG A 138 -15.58 -2.00 -11.20
C ARG A 138 -16.39 -1.09 -12.11
N PHE A 139 -15.80 -0.61 -13.20
CA PHE A 139 -16.51 0.23 -14.17
C PHE A 139 -17.54 -0.53 -15.00
N ALA A 140 -17.34 -1.82 -15.22
CA ALA A 140 -18.32 -2.69 -15.87
C ALA A 140 -19.56 -2.99 -14.99
N SER A 141 -19.46 -2.77 -13.67
CA SER A 141 -20.55 -3.00 -12.70
C SER A 141 -21.19 -1.69 -12.27
N PRO A 142 -22.44 -1.37 -12.65
CA PRO A 142 -23.06 -0.04 -12.45
C PRO A 142 -23.32 0.38 -10.99
N ARG A 143 -22.86 -0.34 -9.99
CA ARG A 143 -23.23 -0.17 -8.56
C ARG A 143 -22.09 0.05 -7.56
N ALA A 144 -20.87 0.20 -7.97
CA ALA A 144 -19.79 0.41 -7.01
C ALA A 144 -19.48 1.91 -6.83
N ARG A 145 -20.02 2.50 -5.75
CA ARG A 145 -19.64 3.83 -5.27
C ARG A 145 -18.24 3.79 -4.68
N ALA A 146 -17.45 4.87 -4.84
CA ALA A 146 -16.16 4.99 -4.15
C ALA A 146 -16.31 4.80 -2.63
N PRO A 147 -15.40 4.07 -1.96
CA PRO A 147 -15.45 3.91 -0.51
C PRO A 147 -15.29 5.29 0.16
N THR A 148 -16.12 5.55 1.16
CA THR A 148 -15.95 6.73 2.01
C THR A 148 -14.77 6.54 2.97
N GLU A 149 -14.21 7.62 3.55
CA GLU A 149 -13.14 7.52 4.57
C GLU A 149 -13.53 6.58 5.71
N ALA A 150 -14.80 6.60 6.14
CA ALA A 150 -15.33 5.68 7.16
C ALA A 150 -15.37 4.20 6.69
N GLU A 151 -15.30 3.94 5.39
CA GLU A 151 -15.24 2.58 4.83
C GLU A 151 -13.79 2.10 4.66
N LEU A 152 -12.85 3.02 4.51
CA LEU A 152 -11.40 2.71 4.51
C LEU A 152 -10.92 2.26 5.90
N ASP A 153 -11.54 2.74 6.97
CA ASP A 153 -11.27 2.30 8.35
C ASP A 153 -11.94 0.95 8.70
N ARG A 154 -12.80 0.43 7.82
CA ARG A 154 -13.38 -0.91 8.02
C ARG A 154 -12.41 -1.98 7.51
N LEU A 155 -12.40 -3.11 8.22
CA LEU A 155 -11.66 -4.27 7.75
C LEU A 155 -12.29 -4.79 6.46
N SER A 156 -11.46 -5.09 5.45
CA SER A 156 -11.90 -5.81 4.26
C SER A 156 -12.32 -7.24 4.61
N GLU A 157 -13.03 -7.93 3.72
CA GLU A 157 -13.39 -9.34 3.91
C GLU A 157 -12.15 -10.19 4.20
N ARG A 158 -11.06 -9.93 3.48
CA ARG A 158 -9.80 -10.66 3.65
C ARG A 158 -9.11 -10.38 4.97
N GLU A 159 -9.09 -9.14 5.42
CA GLU A 159 -8.57 -8.77 6.75
C GLU A 159 -9.43 -9.38 7.87
N MET A 160 -10.75 -9.45 7.68
CA MET A 160 -11.65 -10.09 8.62
C MET A 160 -11.40 -11.62 8.70
N GLU A 161 -11.15 -12.28 7.58
CA GLU A 161 -10.76 -13.70 7.56
C GLU A 161 -9.45 -13.92 8.31
N VAL A 162 -8.43 -13.11 8.02
CA VAL A 162 -7.14 -13.17 8.71
C VAL A 162 -7.31 -12.94 10.21
N LEU A 163 -8.12 -11.96 10.62
CA LEU A 163 -8.37 -11.66 12.03
C LEU A 163 -9.12 -12.80 12.74
N LYS A 164 -10.09 -13.44 12.08
CA LYS A 164 -10.79 -14.62 12.63
C LYS A 164 -9.84 -15.81 12.84
N LEU A 165 -8.98 -16.11 11.87
CA LEU A 165 -7.98 -17.17 12.03
C LEU A 165 -6.93 -16.82 13.09
N ALA A 166 -6.58 -15.53 13.18
CA ALA A 166 -5.76 -15.02 14.26
C ALA A 166 -6.43 -15.24 15.63
N ALA A 167 -7.73 -15.03 15.75
CA ALA A 167 -8.49 -15.25 16.98
C ALA A 167 -8.57 -16.73 17.38
N LYS A 168 -8.53 -17.66 16.39
CA LYS A 168 -8.39 -19.11 16.63
C LYS A 168 -6.99 -19.52 17.17
N GLY A 169 -6.08 -18.59 17.33
CA GLY A 169 -4.73 -18.87 17.83
C GLY A 169 -3.74 -19.36 16.76
N MET A 170 -4.13 -19.35 15.48
CA MET A 170 -3.27 -19.82 14.40
C MET A 170 -2.07 -18.90 14.19
N THR A 171 -0.90 -19.46 13.97
CA THR A 171 0.31 -18.72 13.58
C THR A 171 0.19 -18.11 12.18
N ASN A 172 1.01 -17.14 11.85
CA ASN A 172 1.01 -16.54 10.50
C ASN A 172 1.28 -17.58 9.40
N MET A 173 2.05 -18.63 9.72
CA MET A 173 2.33 -19.73 8.80
C MET A 173 1.09 -20.61 8.56
N GLU A 174 0.33 -20.90 9.60
CA GLU A 174 -0.91 -21.66 9.51
C GLU A 174 -1.99 -20.87 8.78
N ILE A 175 -2.14 -19.57 9.07
CA ILE A 175 -3.05 -18.67 8.35
C ILE A 175 -2.67 -18.60 6.87
N ALA A 176 -1.38 -18.46 6.57
CA ALA A 176 -0.89 -18.44 5.19
C ALA A 176 -1.25 -19.71 4.44
N LYS A 177 -1.09 -20.88 5.07
CA LYS A 177 -1.47 -22.18 4.50
C LYS A 177 -2.98 -22.30 4.29
N GLU A 178 -3.77 -21.91 5.28
CA GLU A 178 -5.24 -22.01 5.23
C GLU A 178 -5.83 -21.13 4.13
N LEU A 179 -5.29 -19.91 3.98
CA LEU A 179 -5.79 -18.91 3.02
C LEU A 179 -5.08 -18.95 1.65
N VAL A 180 -4.13 -19.89 1.46
CA VAL A 180 -3.31 -19.99 0.23
C VAL A 180 -2.57 -18.69 -0.06
N LEU A 181 -1.94 -18.12 0.97
CA LEU A 181 -1.16 -16.88 0.92
C LEU A 181 0.31 -17.12 1.28
N SER A 182 1.16 -16.13 1.04
CA SER A 182 2.49 -16.09 1.64
C SER A 182 2.41 -15.64 3.11
N VAL A 183 3.37 -16.07 3.95
CA VAL A 183 3.49 -15.60 5.34
C VAL A 183 3.63 -14.07 5.38
N ARG A 184 4.35 -13.51 4.43
CA ARG A 184 4.54 -12.06 4.28
C ARG A 184 3.22 -11.34 4.01
N THR A 185 2.36 -11.90 3.15
CA THR A 185 1.02 -11.35 2.88
C THR A 185 0.15 -11.33 4.14
N VAL A 186 0.21 -12.41 4.95
CA VAL A 186 -0.51 -12.47 6.23
C VAL A 186 0.01 -11.42 7.22
N GLN A 187 1.33 -11.24 7.31
CA GLN A 187 1.92 -10.19 8.15
C GLN A 187 1.44 -8.80 7.74
N GLY A 188 1.36 -8.58 6.44
CA GLY A 188 0.84 -7.33 5.92
C GLY A 188 -0.63 -7.10 6.25
N HIS A 189 -1.50 -8.09 6.06
CA HIS A 189 -2.91 -7.97 6.49
C HIS A 189 -3.02 -7.65 7.98
N LEU A 190 -2.20 -8.29 8.84
CA LEU A 190 -2.19 -8.00 10.27
C LEU A 190 -1.74 -6.57 10.57
N SER A 191 -0.72 -6.07 9.88
CA SER A 191 -0.28 -4.68 10.03
C SER A 191 -1.39 -3.69 9.67
N ASN A 192 -2.10 -3.92 8.58
CA ASN A 192 -3.25 -3.10 8.19
C ASN A 192 -4.41 -3.19 9.19
N ILE A 193 -4.73 -4.39 9.66
CA ILE A 193 -5.73 -4.59 10.72
C ILE A 193 -5.36 -3.74 11.95
N PHE A 194 -4.10 -3.77 12.38
CA PHE A 194 -3.65 -3.00 13.55
C PHE A 194 -3.77 -1.49 13.29
N SER A 195 -3.39 -1.03 12.11
CA SER A 195 -3.53 0.38 11.71
C SER A 195 -4.99 0.82 11.70
N LYS A 196 -5.88 0.08 11.01
CA LYS A 196 -7.31 0.39 10.89
C LYS A 196 -8.06 0.33 12.22
N MET A 197 -7.65 -0.57 13.09
CA MET A 197 -8.25 -0.73 14.43
C MET A 197 -7.62 0.19 15.49
N HIS A 198 -6.52 0.88 15.14
CA HIS A 198 -5.72 1.70 16.07
C HIS A 198 -5.23 0.90 17.29
N VAL A 199 -4.70 -0.30 17.06
CA VAL A 199 -4.18 -1.21 18.09
C VAL A 199 -2.70 -1.53 17.86
N GLY A 200 -1.98 -1.84 18.94
CA GLY A 200 -0.55 -2.12 18.89
C GLY A 200 -0.19 -3.61 18.82
N SER A 201 -1.18 -4.52 18.91
CA SER A 201 -0.89 -5.95 18.96
C SER A 201 -2.04 -6.82 18.45
N ARG A 202 -1.68 -8.06 18.06
CA ARG A 202 -2.63 -9.09 17.63
C ARG A 202 -3.68 -9.38 18.73
N THR A 203 -3.26 -9.50 19.97
CA THR A 203 -4.16 -9.78 21.09
C THR A 203 -5.16 -8.65 21.27
N GLU A 204 -4.69 -7.41 21.20
CA GLU A 204 -5.54 -6.23 21.28
C GLU A 204 -6.55 -6.17 20.14
N ALA A 205 -6.14 -6.47 18.90
CA ALA A 205 -7.04 -6.56 17.75
C ALA A 205 -8.15 -7.59 17.97
N VAL A 206 -7.81 -8.78 18.43
CA VAL A 206 -8.79 -9.86 18.72
C VAL A 206 -9.76 -9.45 19.83
N ILE A 207 -9.27 -8.90 20.93
CA ILE A 207 -10.11 -8.43 22.05
C ILE A 207 -11.06 -7.33 21.57
N GLN A 208 -10.58 -6.37 20.80
CA GLN A 208 -11.38 -5.28 20.29
C GLN A 208 -12.46 -5.76 19.29
N ALA A 209 -12.13 -6.74 18.44
CA ALA A 209 -13.08 -7.32 17.50
C ALA A 209 -14.19 -8.10 18.21
N LEU A 210 -13.86 -8.86 19.25
CA LEU A 210 -14.82 -9.54 20.11
C LEU A 210 -15.73 -8.52 20.83
N SER A 211 -15.16 -7.44 21.39
CA SER A 211 -15.94 -6.40 22.09
C SER A 211 -16.85 -5.62 21.16
N ARG A 212 -16.50 -5.47 19.87
CA ARG A 212 -17.34 -4.87 18.83
C ARG A 212 -18.37 -5.85 18.24
N GLY A 213 -18.36 -7.11 18.64
CA GLY A 213 -19.28 -8.14 18.15
C GLY A 213 -19.06 -8.54 16.69
N TRP A 214 -17.86 -8.34 16.14
CA TRP A 214 -17.53 -8.73 14.76
C TRP A 214 -17.53 -10.24 14.56
N PHE A 215 -17.23 -10.99 15.62
CA PHE A 215 -17.38 -12.43 15.75
C PHE A 215 -17.53 -12.82 17.22
N THR A 216 -18.00 -14.03 17.48
CA THR A 216 -18.24 -14.54 18.82
C THR A 216 -17.20 -15.60 19.20
N LEU A 217 -17.14 -15.98 20.49
CA LEU A 217 -16.31 -17.09 20.94
C LEU A 217 -16.68 -18.44 20.30
N GLU A 218 -17.90 -18.57 19.80
CA GLU A 218 -18.35 -19.77 19.07
C GLU A 218 -17.76 -19.83 17.66
N ASP A 219 -17.56 -18.67 17.02
CA ASP A 219 -16.98 -18.55 15.67
C ASP A 219 -15.47 -18.87 15.62
N ILE A 220 -14.80 -18.87 16.79
CA ILE A 220 -13.35 -19.05 16.92
C ILE A 220 -12.94 -20.35 17.64
N ARG A 221 -13.90 -21.21 17.88
CA ARG A 221 -13.65 -22.58 18.39
C ARG A 221 -13.10 -23.52 17.36
#